data_6f64592e6394b800d5d3d281e55bfefd
#
_entry.id   6f64592e6394b800d5d3d281e55bfefd
#
_cell.length_a   1.000
_cell.length_b   1.000
_cell.length_c   1.000
_cell.angle_alpha   90.00
_cell.angle_beta   90.00
_cell.angle_gamma   90.00
#
_symmetry.space_group_name_H-M   'P 1'
#
loop_
_entity.id
_entity.type
_entity.pdbx_description
1 polymer ?
#
loop_
_entity_poly.entity_id
_entity_poly.type
_entity_poly.pdbx_seq_one_letter_code
_entity_poly.pdbx_strand_id
1 'polypeptide(L)'
;MSEYLHPVTGMKSCMAPDPDTRTPAFIAPKGACDSHCHIFGPHEVFPYHPKSTYHPPDGPKESLAALHAKLGIDRAVIVQASCHGPDNRAMLDAIAGRPDDYRGVCIANDSFSDEDFADLDAGGVRGIRFNFVTHLGGTPDLAMMQRVLDRIKPLGWHLVIHVNAEDILNFKDFFLQFDMNIIVDHMGRVPTADGVHQPAFKILKSFLERENWWVKICGSERISSAGPPFYDAVPYAQELVEIAPDRVLWGTDWPHPNIKRHMPNDGDLLDLVPLLARDAALQKKILVDNPARLYGFTPVE
;
A
#
# COMPACT_ATOMS: atom_id res chain seq x y z
N MET A 1 12.21 11.99 -21.68
CA MET A 1 11.02 11.26 -21.20
C MET A 1 9.84 12.20 -21.43
N SER A 2 8.84 11.81 -22.22
CA SER A 2 7.62 12.58 -22.38
C SER A 2 6.95 12.71 -21.00
N GLU A 3 6.72 13.95 -20.53
CA GLU A 3 5.89 14.13 -19.34
C GLU A 3 4.45 13.81 -19.73
N TYR A 4 3.86 12.84 -19.02
CA TYR A 4 2.43 12.58 -19.15
C TYR A 4 1.67 13.75 -18.54
N LEU A 5 0.72 14.31 -19.29
CA LEU A 5 -0.17 15.35 -18.80
C LEU A 5 -1.60 14.80 -18.72
N HIS A 6 -2.31 15.16 -17.66
CA HIS A 6 -3.70 14.81 -17.49
C HIS A 6 -4.55 15.53 -18.55
N PRO A 7 -5.38 14.82 -19.33
CA PRO A 7 -6.05 15.38 -20.50
C PRO A 7 -7.02 16.52 -20.18
N VAL A 8 -7.57 16.56 -18.98
CA VAL A 8 -8.54 17.59 -18.57
C VAL A 8 -7.87 18.72 -17.81
N THR A 9 -6.99 18.41 -16.85
CA THR A 9 -6.42 19.44 -15.96
C THR A 9 -5.11 20.03 -16.47
N GLY A 10 -4.44 19.40 -17.45
CA GLY A 10 -3.13 19.79 -17.94
C GLY A 10 -1.97 19.64 -16.94
N MET A 11 -2.25 19.12 -15.74
CA MET A 11 -1.25 18.88 -14.72
C MET A 11 -0.41 17.63 -15.03
N LYS A 12 0.78 17.54 -14.43
CA LYS A 12 1.63 16.36 -14.53
C LYS A 12 0.80 15.11 -14.18
N SER A 13 0.94 14.07 -14.99
CA SER A 13 0.21 12.81 -14.82
C SER A 13 1.19 11.65 -14.69
N CYS A 14 0.66 10.43 -14.59
CA CYS A 14 1.40 9.18 -14.65
C CYS A 14 0.80 8.26 -15.71
N MET A 15 1.47 7.13 -15.98
CA MET A 15 0.93 6.12 -16.87
C MET A 15 -0.38 5.57 -16.32
N ALA A 16 -1.32 5.25 -17.21
CA ALA A 16 -2.48 4.45 -16.85
C ALA A 16 -2.05 3.01 -16.50
N PRO A 17 -2.82 2.28 -15.67
CA PRO A 17 -2.59 0.86 -15.45
C PRO A 17 -2.68 0.07 -16.75
N ASP A 18 -2.11 -1.13 -16.78
CA ASP A 18 -2.23 -2.02 -17.92
C ASP A 18 -3.73 -2.38 -18.14
N PRO A 19 -4.31 -2.03 -19.28
CA PRO A 19 -5.73 -2.31 -19.55
C PRO A 19 -6.01 -3.79 -19.82
N ASP A 20 -4.99 -4.59 -20.12
CA ASP A 20 -5.08 -6.00 -20.47
C ASP A 20 -4.41 -6.87 -19.39
N THR A 21 -4.96 -6.84 -18.19
CA THR A 21 -4.50 -7.72 -17.10
C THR A 21 -4.60 -9.17 -17.53
N ARG A 22 -3.52 -9.91 -17.45
CA ARG A 22 -3.47 -11.35 -17.73
C ARG A 22 -4.18 -12.13 -16.62
N THR A 23 -4.81 -13.25 -17.00
CA THR A 23 -5.28 -14.22 -16.01
C THR A 23 -4.05 -14.88 -15.36
N PRO A 24 -3.88 -14.80 -14.05
CA PRO A 24 -2.74 -15.41 -13.36
C PRO A 24 -2.79 -16.93 -13.45
N ALA A 25 -1.62 -17.55 -13.44
CA ALA A 25 -1.50 -19.01 -13.29
C ALA A 25 -1.68 -19.45 -11.83
N PHE A 26 -1.27 -18.58 -10.90
CA PHE A 26 -1.50 -18.81 -9.47
C PHE A 26 -2.96 -18.56 -9.12
N ILE A 27 -3.56 -19.52 -8.42
CA ILE A 27 -4.93 -19.43 -7.91
C ILE A 27 -4.87 -18.92 -6.48
N ALA A 28 -5.35 -17.71 -6.25
CA ALA A 28 -5.41 -17.13 -4.93
C ALA A 28 -6.33 -17.95 -4.00
N PRO A 29 -5.95 -18.17 -2.74
CA PRO A 29 -6.82 -18.88 -1.78
C PRO A 29 -8.10 -18.07 -1.51
N LYS A 30 -9.20 -18.75 -1.18
CA LYS A 30 -10.47 -18.10 -0.80
C LYS A 30 -10.23 -17.11 0.35
N GLY A 31 -10.78 -15.92 0.25
CA GLY A 31 -10.58 -14.84 1.20
C GLY A 31 -9.29 -14.06 1.01
N ALA A 32 -8.57 -14.28 -0.10
CA ALA A 32 -7.36 -13.52 -0.43
C ALA A 32 -7.63 -12.02 -0.46
N CYS A 33 -6.71 -11.27 0.11
CA CYS A 33 -6.76 -9.82 0.26
C CYS A 33 -5.65 -9.14 -0.52
N ASP A 34 -6.02 -8.18 -1.35
CA ASP A 34 -5.13 -7.14 -1.83
C ASP A 34 -4.96 -6.10 -0.71
N SER A 35 -3.84 -6.16 0.02
CA SER A 35 -3.62 -5.26 1.17
C SER A 35 -3.05 -3.90 0.78
N HIS A 36 -2.98 -3.58 -0.51
CA HIS A 36 -2.53 -2.28 -1.00
C HIS A 36 -3.00 -2.02 -2.42
N CYS A 37 -4.06 -1.27 -2.55
CA CYS A 37 -4.55 -0.72 -3.81
C CYS A 37 -5.09 0.70 -3.59
N HIS A 38 -5.41 1.40 -4.67
CA HIS A 38 -5.89 2.77 -4.63
C HIS A 38 -7.16 2.96 -5.46
N ILE A 39 -7.94 3.98 -5.13
CA ILE A 39 -9.01 4.50 -5.99
C ILE A 39 -8.60 5.90 -6.47
N PHE A 40 -8.64 6.14 -7.76
CA PHE A 40 -8.43 7.44 -8.38
C PHE A 40 -9.71 7.91 -9.05
N GLY A 41 -10.32 8.94 -8.50
CA GLY A 41 -11.52 9.52 -9.07
C GLY A 41 -12.78 8.64 -8.99
N PRO A 42 -13.74 8.84 -9.92
CA PRO A 42 -13.66 9.80 -11.04
C PRO A 42 -13.43 11.23 -10.56
N HIS A 43 -12.49 11.94 -11.19
CA HIS A 43 -12.07 13.28 -10.73
C HIS A 43 -13.21 14.33 -10.79
N GLU A 44 -14.24 14.12 -11.59
CA GLU A 44 -15.42 14.97 -11.63
C GLU A 44 -16.27 14.85 -10.36
N VAL A 45 -16.24 13.70 -9.68
CA VAL A 45 -16.98 13.43 -8.43
C VAL A 45 -16.06 13.59 -7.21
N PHE A 46 -14.85 13.08 -7.33
CA PHE A 46 -13.82 13.14 -6.29
C PHE A 46 -12.61 13.90 -6.82
N PRO A 47 -12.59 15.24 -6.68
CA PRO A 47 -11.54 16.07 -7.26
C PRO A 47 -10.17 15.80 -6.64
N TYR A 48 -9.13 16.04 -7.43
CA TYR A 48 -7.77 15.98 -6.92
C TYR A 48 -7.48 17.16 -6.00
N HIS A 49 -6.68 16.92 -4.97
CA HIS A 49 -6.30 17.95 -4.02
C HIS A 49 -5.48 19.07 -4.70
N PRO A 50 -5.74 20.36 -4.42
CA PRO A 50 -5.05 21.48 -5.09
C PRO A 50 -3.52 21.47 -4.96
N LYS A 51 -2.98 20.84 -3.92
CA LYS A 51 -1.54 20.66 -3.69
C LYS A 51 -1.00 19.33 -4.20
N SER A 52 -1.81 18.55 -4.97
CA SER A 52 -1.31 17.30 -5.54
C SER A 52 -0.14 17.56 -6.48
N THR A 53 0.89 16.72 -6.40
CA THR A 53 2.06 16.79 -7.28
C THR A 53 1.84 16.10 -8.63
N TYR A 54 0.72 15.39 -8.79
CA TYR A 54 0.33 14.70 -10.02
C TYR A 54 -1.19 14.48 -10.05
N HIS A 55 -1.75 14.42 -11.25
CA HIS A 55 -3.14 14.07 -11.52
C HIS A 55 -3.15 12.78 -12.36
N PRO A 56 -3.42 11.61 -11.76
CA PRO A 56 -3.41 10.34 -12.50
C PRO A 56 -4.64 10.21 -13.40
N PRO A 57 -4.62 9.30 -14.40
CA PRO A 57 -5.85 8.83 -15.02
C PRO A 57 -6.80 8.25 -13.97
N ASP A 58 -8.12 8.36 -14.22
CA ASP A 58 -9.10 7.76 -13.32
C ASP A 58 -8.92 6.25 -13.20
N GLY A 59 -9.00 5.74 -11.98
CA GLY A 59 -9.00 4.34 -11.60
C GLY A 59 -10.12 4.11 -10.59
N PRO A 60 -11.41 4.11 -11.02
CA PRO A 60 -12.55 4.05 -10.14
C PRO A 60 -12.74 2.67 -9.50
N LYS A 61 -13.58 2.59 -8.49
CA LYS A 61 -13.87 1.36 -7.74
C LYS A 61 -14.36 0.20 -8.62
N GLU A 62 -15.06 0.49 -9.70
CA GLU A 62 -15.56 -0.49 -10.66
C GLU A 62 -14.41 -1.17 -11.40
N SER A 63 -13.37 -0.43 -11.76
CA SER A 63 -12.16 -0.96 -12.40
C SER A 63 -11.37 -1.85 -11.42
N LEU A 64 -11.24 -1.44 -10.16
CA LEU A 64 -10.63 -2.27 -9.11
C LEU A 64 -11.42 -3.57 -8.90
N ALA A 65 -12.75 -3.49 -8.83
CA ALA A 65 -13.60 -4.67 -8.67
C ALA A 65 -13.48 -5.64 -9.86
N ALA A 66 -13.38 -5.13 -11.09
CA ALA A 66 -13.15 -5.94 -12.27
C ALA A 66 -11.77 -6.63 -12.25
N LEU A 67 -10.73 -5.90 -11.84
CA LEU A 67 -9.40 -6.46 -11.63
C LEU A 67 -9.42 -7.59 -10.60
N HIS A 68 -9.98 -7.36 -9.41
CA HIS A 68 -10.04 -8.35 -8.34
C HIS A 68 -10.81 -9.60 -8.76
N ALA A 69 -11.93 -9.45 -9.50
CA ALA A 69 -12.68 -10.59 -10.04
C ALA A 69 -11.80 -11.43 -10.99
N LYS A 70 -10.96 -10.79 -11.80
CA LYS A 70 -10.05 -11.49 -12.73
C LYS A 70 -8.90 -12.18 -12.00
N LEU A 71 -8.39 -11.58 -10.90
CA LEU A 71 -7.31 -12.12 -10.09
C LEU A 71 -7.78 -13.17 -9.06
N GLY A 72 -9.08 -13.30 -8.82
CA GLY A 72 -9.60 -14.16 -7.75
C GLY A 72 -9.35 -13.61 -6.35
N ILE A 73 -9.34 -12.28 -6.19
CA ILE A 73 -9.17 -11.57 -4.93
C ILE A 73 -10.54 -11.21 -4.34
N ASP A 74 -10.79 -11.58 -3.11
CA ASP A 74 -12.08 -11.38 -2.44
C ASP A 74 -12.11 -10.08 -1.63
N ARG A 75 -10.99 -9.67 -1.05
CA ARG A 75 -10.86 -8.57 -0.09
C ARG A 75 -9.87 -7.52 -0.54
N ALA A 76 -10.05 -6.29 -0.05
CA ALA A 76 -9.11 -5.21 -0.33
C ALA A 76 -8.88 -4.30 0.88
N VAL A 77 -7.66 -3.75 0.94
CA VAL A 77 -7.33 -2.59 1.76
C VAL A 77 -7.01 -1.43 0.83
N ILE A 78 -7.94 -0.51 0.73
CA ILE A 78 -7.80 0.68 -0.10
C ILE A 78 -6.98 1.71 0.67
N VAL A 79 -5.79 1.98 0.18
CA VAL A 79 -4.92 3.01 0.72
C VAL A 79 -5.25 4.33 0.04
N GLN A 80 -5.57 5.36 0.84
CA GLN A 80 -5.91 6.68 0.30
C GLN A 80 -4.86 7.17 -0.67
N ALA A 81 -5.30 7.56 -1.86
CA ALA A 81 -4.43 8.06 -2.91
C ALA A 81 -3.91 9.47 -2.59
N SER A 82 -2.60 9.69 -2.70
CA SER A 82 -1.98 10.98 -2.39
C SER A 82 -2.51 12.12 -3.25
N CYS A 83 -2.99 11.83 -4.46
CA CYS A 83 -3.58 12.85 -5.35
C CYS A 83 -4.88 13.46 -4.82
N HIS A 84 -5.62 12.74 -3.99
CA HIS A 84 -6.82 13.26 -3.31
C HIS A 84 -6.48 13.91 -1.95
N GLY A 85 -5.25 13.71 -1.45
CA GLY A 85 -4.84 14.22 -0.14
C GLY A 85 -5.76 13.73 0.98
N PRO A 86 -6.20 14.62 1.90
CA PRO A 86 -7.06 14.25 3.02
C PRO A 86 -8.56 14.11 2.65
N ASP A 87 -8.93 14.24 1.38
CA ASP A 87 -10.29 13.94 0.91
C ASP A 87 -10.46 12.43 0.71
N ASN A 88 -10.85 11.71 1.75
CA ASN A 88 -10.99 10.26 1.77
C ASN A 88 -12.29 9.74 1.12
N ARG A 89 -13.13 10.59 0.51
CA ARG A 89 -14.46 10.20 0.02
C ARG A 89 -14.42 9.10 -1.05
N ALA A 90 -13.48 9.13 -1.98
CA ALA A 90 -13.37 8.10 -3.03
C ALA A 90 -13.09 6.71 -2.43
N MET A 91 -12.21 6.64 -1.42
CA MET A 91 -11.92 5.42 -0.67
C MET A 91 -13.15 4.95 0.11
N LEU A 92 -13.82 5.84 0.84
CA LEU A 92 -15.01 5.52 1.63
C LEU A 92 -16.18 5.05 0.75
N ASP A 93 -16.40 5.65 -0.41
CA ASP A 93 -17.41 5.23 -1.38
C ASP A 93 -17.16 3.80 -1.90
N ALA A 94 -15.90 3.44 -2.11
CA ALA A 94 -15.56 2.07 -2.50
C ALA A 94 -15.80 1.08 -1.34
N ILE A 95 -15.44 1.44 -0.11
CA ILE A 95 -15.67 0.60 1.08
C ILE A 95 -17.15 0.40 1.33
N ALA A 96 -17.96 1.47 1.22
CA ALA A 96 -19.41 1.41 1.42
C ALA A 96 -20.11 0.43 0.47
N GLY A 97 -19.56 0.21 -0.74
CA GLY A 97 -20.03 -0.78 -1.68
C GLY A 97 -19.76 -2.24 -1.27
N ARG A 98 -18.78 -2.48 -0.40
CA ARG A 98 -18.35 -3.81 0.06
C ARG A 98 -17.84 -3.78 1.51
N PRO A 99 -18.69 -3.41 2.48
CA PRO A 99 -18.26 -3.11 3.86
C PRO A 99 -17.69 -4.32 4.62
N ASP A 100 -18.04 -5.55 4.23
CA ASP A 100 -17.52 -6.76 4.85
C ASP A 100 -16.13 -7.13 4.30
N ASP A 101 -15.86 -6.79 3.04
CA ASP A 101 -14.67 -7.22 2.30
C ASP A 101 -13.61 -6.12 2.14
N TYR A 102 -13.99 -4.84 2.29
CA TYR A 102 -13.08 -3.72 2.06
C TYR A 102 -12.76 -2.98 3.36
N ARG A 103 -11.52 -2.50 3.48
CA ARG A 103 -11.05 -1.63 4.57
C ARG A 103 -10.24 -0.49 3.98
N GLY A 104 -9.99 0.54 4.81
CA GLY A 104 -9.25 1.73 4.40
C GLY A 104 -8.03 2.03 5.25
N VAL A 105 -7.07 2.68 4.60
CA VAL A 105 -5.97 3.41 5.25
C VAL A 105 -6.04 4.85 4.77
N CYS A 106 -6.37 5.78 5.66
CA CYS A 106 -6.64 7.18 5.30
C CYS A 106 -5.37 8.05 5.20
N ILE A 107 -5.54 9.25 4.66
CA ILE A 107 -4.66 10.40 4.88
C ILE A 107 -5.47 11.42 5.68
N ALA A 108 -4.93 11.87 6.80
CA ALA A 108 -5.51 12.91 7.65
C ALA A 108 -4.40 13.80 8.22
N ASN A 109 -4.80 14.91 8.80
CA ASN A 109 -3.92 15.85 9.49
C ASN A 109 -4.62 16.36 10.75
N ASP A 110 -4.04 17.31 11.46
CA ASP A 110 -4.56 17.86 12.72
C ASP A 110 -5.77 18.81 12.57
N SER A 111 -6.24 19.04 11.35
CA SER A 111 -7.51 19.73 11.14
C SER A 111 -8.74 18.82 11.32
N PHE A 112 -8.55 17.50 11.32
CA PHE A 112 -9.62 16.53 11.58
C PHE A 112 -10.03 16.61 13.05
N SER A 113 -11.34 16.60 13.32
CA SER A 113 -11.89 16.47 14.66
C SER A 113 -11.88 15.00 15.13
N ASP A 114 -12.18 14.76 16.41
CA ASP A 114 -12.36 13.38 16.90
C ASP A 114 -13.59 12.71 16.31
N GLU A 115 -14.61 13.49 15.95
CA GLU A 115 -15.80 13.04 15.23
C GLU A 115 -15.42 12.58 13.81
N ASP A 116 -14.57 13.34 13.09
CA ASP A 116 -14.08 12.92 11.76
C ASP A 116 -13.34 11.58 11.83
N PHE A 117 -12.51 11.34 12.86
CA PHE A 117 -11.84 10.05 13.04
C PHE A 117 -12.81 8.94 13.40
N ALA A 118 -13.84 9.20 14.20
CA ALA A 118 -14.89 8.23 14.52
C ALA A 118 -15.72 7.87 13.27
N ASP A 119 -16.03 8.82 12.41
CA ASP A 119 -16.73 8.60 11.15
C ASP A 119 -15.88 7.77 10.16
N LEU A 120 -14.59 8.05 10.09
CA LEU A 120 -13.66 7.24 9.30
C LEU A 120 -13.60 5.80 9.83
N ASP A 121 -13.54 5.59 11.15
CA ASP A 121 -13.54 4.26 11.76
C ASP A 121 -14.83 3.49 11.45
N ALA A 122 -15.97 4.13 11.63
CA ALA A 122 -17.28 3.58 11.27
C ALA A 122 -17.37 3.27 9.77
N GLY A 123 -16.72 4.08 8.93
CA GLY A 123 -16.58 3.88 7.49
C GLY A 123 -15.60 2.77 7.07
N GLY A 124 -15.02 2.03 8.02
CA GLY A 124 -14.14 0.89 7.73
C GLY A 124 -12.65 1.21 7.62
N VAL A 125 -12.22 2.43 7.99
CA VAL A 125 -10.80 2.78 8.07
C VAL A 125 -10.17 2.08 9.29
N ARG A 126 -8.94 1.59 9.12
CA ARG A 126 -8.21 0.86 10.16
C ARG A 126 -6.77 1.36 10.36
N GLY A 127 -6.38 2.40 9.64
CA GLY A 127 -5.04 2.96 9.74
C GLY A 127 -4.88 4.28 9.02
N ILE A 128 -3.73 4.89 9.22
CA ILE A 128 -3.33 6.15 8.58
C ILE A 128 -1.99 6.00 7.88
N ARG A 129 -1.81 6.66 6.73
CA ARG A 129 -0.53 6.67 6.01
C ARG A 129 0.13 8.04 6.05
N PHE A 130 1.43 8.05 6.39
CA PHE A 130 2.32 9.18 6.20
C PHE A 130 3.37 8.91 5.13
N ASN A 131 3.51 9.84 4.19
CA ASN A 131 4.49 9.78 3.11
C ASN A 131 5.74 10.57 3.49
N PHE A 132 6.89 9.93 3.37
CA PHE A 132 8.21 10.57 3.53
C PHE A 132 8.90 10.79 2.18
N VAL A 133 8.42 10.12 1.13
CA VAL A 133 9.03 10.14 -0.20
C VAL A 133 8.95 11.53 -0.84
N THR A 134 10.07 12.01 -1.36
CA THR A 134 10.24 13.37 -1.87
C THR A 134 9.25 13.75 -2.97
N HIS A 135 8.91 12.82 -3.88
CA HIS A 135 7.99 13.10 -4.99
C HIS A 135 6.53 13.31 -4.57
N LEU A 136 6.18 12.99 -3.32
CA LEU A 136 4.86 13.22 -2.72
C LEU A 136 4.87 14.32 -1.64
N GLY A 137 5.90 15.15 -1.61
CA GLY A 137 6.03 16.26 -0.67
C GLY A 137 7.14 16.10 0.36
N GLY A 138 7.79 14.94 0.44
CA GLY A 138 8.88 14.66 1.38
C GLY A 138 8.41 14.45 2.82
N THR A 139 9.31 14.63 3.77
CA THR A 139 9.07 14.43 5.20
C THR A 139 7.88 15.26 5.70
N PRO A 140 6.87 14.64 6.33
CA PRO A 140 5.75 15.37 6.91
C PRO A 140 6.19 16.21 8.11
N ASP A 141 5.33 17.13 8.55
CA ASP A 141 5.49 17.76 9.87
C ASP A 141 5.40 16.68 10.95
N LEU A 142 6.55 16.35 11.57
CA LEU A 142 6.66 15.27 12.56
C LEU A 142 5.85 15.57 13.84
N ALA A 143 5.72 16.83 14.21
CA ALA A 143 4.93 17.23 15.38
C ALA A 143 3.42 17.08 15.10
N MET A 144 2.96 17.42 13.89
CA MET A 144 1.60 17.16 13.44
C MET A 144 1.34 15.65 13.37
N MET A 145 2.25 14.88 12.80
CA MET A 145 2.16 13.43 12.74
C MET A 145 1.97 12.83 14.13
N GLN A 146 2.77 13.24 15.13
CA GLN A 146 2.64 12.76 16.50
C GLN A 146 1.26 13.08 17.09
N ARG A 147 0.77 14.31 16.94
CA ARG A 147 -0.58 14.69 17.44
C ARG A 147 -1.70 13.84 16.83
N VAL A 148 -1.59 13.54 15.54
CA VAL A 148 -2.57 12.69 14.86
C VAL A 148 -2.48 11.24 15.34
N LEU A 149 -1.26 10.70 15.50
CA LEU A 149 -1.05 9.33 16.01
C LEU A 149 -1.61 9.15 17.42
N ASP A 150 -1.44 10.14 18.31
CA ASP A 150 -2.00 10.12 19.67
C ASP A 150 -3.54 10.02 19.64
N ARG A 151 -4.19 10.62 18.66
CA ARG A 151 -5.66 10.61 18.51
C ARG A 151 -6.21 9.31 17.92
N ILE A 152 -5.48 8.65 17.03
CA ILE A 152 -5.93 7.38 16.43
C ILE A 152 -5.56 6.15 17.26
N LYS A 153 -4.64 6.28 18.22
CA LYS A 153 -4.22 5.19 19.10
C LYS A 153 -5.40 4.55 19.86
N PRO A 154 -6.34 5.31 20.45
CA PRO A 154 -7.51 4.73 21.10
C PRO A 154 -8.45 3.95 20.17
N LEU A 155 -8.43 4.22 18.87
CA LEU A 155 -9.19 3.49 17.84
C LEU A 155 -8.54 2.14 17.49
N GLY A 156 -7.33 1.86 17.98
CA GLY A 156 -6.58 0.65 17.63
C GLY A 156 -6.05 0.65 16.21
N TRP A 157 -5.99 1.81 15.55
CA TRP A 157 -5.48 1.93 14.20
C TRP A 157 -3.96 1.73 14.14
N HIS A 158 -3.49 1.39 12.95
CA HIS A 158 -2.07 1.24 12.64
C HIS A 158 -1.54 2.42 11.83
N LEU A 159 -0.22 2.62 11.93
CA LEU A 159 0.55 3.55 11.13
C LEU A 159 1.09 2.84 9.89
N VAL A 160 0.89 3.40 8.71
CA VAL A 160 1.59 3.01 7.49
C VAL A 160 2.62 4.07 7.13
N ILE A 161 3.87 3.69 6.95
CA ILE A 161 4.93 4.58 6.49
C ILE A 161 5.32 4.25 5.05
N HIS A 162 5.25 5.27 4.19
CA HIS A 162 5.72 5.20 2.82
C HIS A 162 7.07 5.92 2.72
N VAL A 163 8.13 5.14 2.66
CA VAL A 163 9.53 5.57 2.80
C VAL A 163 10.38 5.08 1.65
N ASN A 164 11.48 5.75 1.36
CA ASN A 164 12.60 5.22 0.58
C ASN A 164 13.69 4.67 1.51
N ALA A 165 14.67 3.98 0.95
CA ALA A 165 15.82 3.46 1.68
C ALA A 165 16.53 4.54 2.53
N GLU A 166 16.69 5.75 1.99
CA GLU A 166 17.29 6.89 2.69
C GLU A 166 16.47 7.32 3.90
N ASP A 167 15.14 7.32 3.79
CA ASP A 167 14.25 7.69 4.90
C ASP A 167 14.34 6.69 6.05
N ILE A 168 14.52 5.39 5.75
CA ILE A 168 14.76 4.36 6.76
C ILE A 168 16.04 4.67 7.56
N LEU A 169 17.10 5.09 6.88
CA LEU A 169 18.37 5.45 7.53
C LEU A 169 18.21 6.69 8.40
N ASN A 170 17.53 7.72 7.90
CA ASN A 170 17.44 9.03 8.54
C ASN A 170 16.44 9.07 9.70
N PHE A 171 15.35 8.29 9.64
CA PHE A 171 14.24 8.36 10.60
C PHE A 171 14.09 7.10 11.45
N LYS A 172 15.06 6.18 11.44
CA LYS A 172 15.05 4.95 12.24
C LYS A 172 14.61 5.19 13.68
N ASP A 173 15.31 6.08 14.40
CA ASP A 173 15.07 6.30 15.83
C ASP A 173 13.74 7.02 16.09
N PHE A 174 13.28 7.83 15.14
CA PHE A 174 11.95 8.44 15.18
C PHE A 174 10.85 7.38 15.05
N PHE A 175 10.96 6.44 14.12
CA PHE A 175 9.96 5.40 13.97
C PHE A 175 9.93 4.41 15.15
N LEU A 176 11.08 4.13 15.75
CA LEU A 176 11.20 3.17 16.86
C LEU A 176 10.53 3.62 18.17
N GLN A 177 10.13 4.88 18.29
CA GLN A 177 9.48 5.41 19.51
C GLN A 177 7.97 5.11 19.54
N PHE A 178 7.36 4.70 18.44
CA PHE A 178 5.91 4.49 18.40
C PHE A 178 5.52 3.11 18.95
N ASP A 179 4.56 3.12 19.86
CA ASP A 179 3.96 1.94 20.49
C ASP A 179 2.58 1.66 19.85
N MET A 180 2.59 1.26 18.58
CA MET A 180 1.44 0.85 17.79
C MET A 180 1.92 -0.03 16.63
N ASN A 181 1.00 -0.73 15.94
CA ASN A 181 1.39 -1.45 14.74
C ASN A 181 1.89 -0.48 13.66
N ILE A 182 3.06 -0.74 13.11
CA ILE A 182 3.68 0.05 12.04
C ILE A 182 3.88 -0.84 10.82
N ILE A 183 3.39 -0.39 9.67
CA ILE A 183 3.51 -1.12 8.41
C ILE A 183 4.42 -0.33 7.47
N VAL A 184 5.45 -0.98 6.96
CA VAL A 184 6.32 -0.40 5.94
C VAL A 184 5.79 -0.77 4.56
N ASP A 185 5.44 0.23 3.74
CA ASP A 185 4.99 0.02 2.37
C ASP A 185 6.15 -0.42 1.45
N HIS A 186 5.86 -1.29 0.47
CA HIS A 186 6.72 -1.62 -0.67
C HIS A 186 8.16 -2.02 -0.30
N MET A 187 8.33 -2.85 0.73
CA MET A 187 9.65 -3.29 1.21
C MET A 187 10.60 -2.10 1.50
N GLY A 188 10.02 -0.95 1.96
CA GLY A 188 10.77 0.28 2.22
C GLY A 188 11.40 0.91 0.99
N ARG A 189 10.95 0.53 -0.22
CA ARG A 189 11.50 0.96 -1.52
C ARG A 189 13.03 0.82 -1.59
N VAL A 190 13.54 -0.24 -0.98
CA VAL A 190 14.98 -0.54 -0.95
C VAL A 190 15.41 -1.06 -2.32
N PRO A 191 16.29 -0.36 -3.07
CA PRO A 191 16.59 -0.71 -4.45
C PRO A 191 17.39 -2.02 -4.55
N THR A 192 17.04 -2.88 -5.50
CA THR A 192 17.72 -4.17 -5.70
C THR A 192 19.16 -4.01 -6.21
N ALA A 193 19.47 -2.89 -6.87
CA ALA A 193 20.80 -2.60 -7.37
C ALA A 193 21.90 -2.63 -6.29
N ASP A 194 21.55 -2.31 -5.05
CA ASP A 194 22.50 -2.21 -3.93
C ASP A 194 22.63 -3.53 -3.13
N GLY A 195 21.90 -4.57 -3.54
CA GLY A 195 21.95 -5.90 -2.94
C GLY A 195 21.29 -6.01 -1.57
N VAL A 196 21.03 -7.24 -1.11
CA VAL A 196 20.32 -7.54 0.15
C VAL A 196 21.13 -7.19 1.42
N HIS A 197 22.41 -6.87 1.29
CA HIS A 197 23.28 -6.52 2.41
C HIS A 197 23.38 -5.00 2.66
N GLN A 198 22.65 -4.18 1.91
CA GLN A 198 22.66 -2.73 2.04
C GLN A 198 22.12 -2.28 3.42
N PRO A 199 22.59 -1.13 3.96
CA PRO A 199 22.25 -0.68 5.30
C PRO A 199 20.75 -0.51 5.55
N ALA A 200 20.01 0.08 4.60
CA ALA A 200 18.57 0.30 4.76
C ALA A 200 17.80 -1.02 4.90
N PHE A 201 18.16 -2.05 4.13
CA PHE A 201 17.50 -3.35 4.22
C PHE A 201 17.82 -4.07 5.54
N LYS A 202 19.05 -3.93 6.04
CA LYS A 202 19.41 -4.45 7.38
C LYS A 202 18.56 -3.80 8.48
N ILE A 203 18.33 -2.48 8.41
CA ILE A 203 17.47 -1.79 9.37
C ILE A 203 16.01 -2.26 9.21
N LEU A 204 15.49 -2.35 8.00
CA LEU A 204 14.13 -2.84 7.75
C LEU A 204 13.93 -4.24 8.36
N LYS A 205 14.90 -5.14 8.20
CA LYS A 205 14.89 -6.46 8.85
C LYS A 205 14.86 -6.36 10.38
N SER A 206 15.68 -5.47 10.97
CA SER A 206 15.70 -5.27 12.42
C SER A 206 14.40 -4.68 12.98
N PHE A 207 13.65 -3.93 12.18
CA PHE A 207 12.30 -3.51 12.57
C PHE A 207 11.37 -4.72 12.73
N LEU A 208 11.44 -5.67 11.82
CA LEU A 208 10.59 -6.87 11.82
C LEU A 208 10.94 -7.87 12.93
N GLU A 209 12.04 -7.72 13.64
CA GLU A 209 12.32 -8.48 14.88
C GLU A 209 11.38 -8.06 16.04
N ARG A 210 10.68 -6.92 15.89
CA ARG A 210 9.70 -6.43 16.86
C ARG A 210 8.28 -6.84 16.44
N GLU A 211 7.45 -7.25 17.39
CA GLU A 211 6.12 -7.79 17.16
C GLU A 211 5.11 -6.80 16.57
N ASN A 212 5.33 -5.50 16.77
CA ASN A 212 4.45 -4.45 16.26
C ASN A 212 4.85 -3.93 14.86
N TRP A 213 5.86 -4.52 14.21
CA TRP A 213 6.30 -4.11 12.88
C TRP A 213 5.88 -5.09 11.80
N TRP A 214 5.33 -4.53 10.73
CA TRP A 214 4.80 -5.24 9.58
C TRP A 214 5.42 -4.72 8.30
N VAL A 215 5.35 -5.48 7.23
CA VAL A 215 5.84 -5.06 5.92
C VAL A 215 4.91 -5.54 4.81
N LYS A 216 4.73 -4.70 3.78
CA LYS A 216 4.10 -5.10 2.52
C LYS A 216 5.18 -5.50 1.53
N ILE A 217 5.10 -6.74 1.04
CA ILE A 217 6.01 -7.28 0.01
C ILE A 217 5.48 -7.02 -1.42
N CYS A 218 4.51 -6.13 -1.58
CA CYS A 218 4.16 -5.53 -2.86
C CYS A 218 5.23 -4.54 -3.32
N GLY A 219 5.14 -4.09 -4.58
CA GLY A 219 6.06 -3.11 -5.12
C GLY A 219 7.39 -3.70 -5.60
N SER A 220 7.37 -4.96 -6.07
CA SER A 220 8.52 -5.56 -6.75
C SER A 220 8.99 -4.70 -7.92
N GLU A 221 8.07 -4.11 -8.67
CA GLU A 221 8.32 -3.17 -9.78
C GLU A 221 8.92 -1.84 -9.32
N ARG A 222 8.77 -1.50 -8.04
CA ARG A 222 9.30 -0.25 -7.46
C ARG A 222 10.73 -0.36 -7.00
N ILE A 223 11.16 -1.56 -6.60
CA ILE A 223 12.52 -1.81 -6.10
C ILE A 223 13.43 -2.44 -7.14
N SER A 224 12.86 -3.12 -8.15
CA SER A 224 13.60 -3.83 -9.19
C SER A 224 14.45 -2.90 -10.05
N SER A 225 15.68 -3.26 -10.24
CA SER A 225 16.61 -2.67 -11.22
C SER A 225 16.63 -3.41 -12.54
N ALA A 226 16.21 -4.68 -12.55
CA ALA A 226 16.20 -5.54 -13.73
C ALA A 226 14.97 -5.32 -14.64
N GLY A 227 13.84 -4.84 -14.07
CA GLY A 227 12.56 -4.75 -14.78
C GLY A 227 11.79 -6.07 -14.79
N PRO A 228 10.68 -6.13 -15.58
CA PRO A 228 9.85 -7.34 -15.63
C PRO A 228 10.66 -8.59 -16.00
N PRO A 229 10.37 -9.72 -15.36
CA PRO A 229 9.30 -10.01 -14.41
C PRO A 229 9.67 -9.75 -12.93
N PHE A 230 10.60 -8.85 -12.63
CA PHE A 230 10.99 -8.36 -11.30
C PHE A 230 11.58 -9.43 -10.37
N TYR A 231 12.23 -10.46 -10.90
CA TYR A 231 12.77 -11.58 -10.11
C TYR A 231 13.89 -11.15 -9.15
N ASP A 232 14.58 -10.06 -9.43
CA ASP A 232 15.59 -9.49 -8.55
C ASP A 232 15.00 -8.94 -7.21
N ALA A 233 13.68 -8.73 -7.14
CA ALA A 233 12.99 -8.37 -5.90
C ALA A 233 12.66 -9.60 -5.02
N VAL A 234 12.63 -10.81 -5.59
CA VAL A 234 12.21 -12.03 -4.88
C VAL A 234 13.08 -12.33 -3.64
N PRO A 235 14.42 -12.26 -3.67
CA PRO A 235 15.23 -12.50 -2.48
C PRO A 235 14.91 -11.55 -1.31
N TYR A 236 14.58 -10.30 -1.61
CA TYR A 236 14.19 -9.31 -0.58
C TYR A 236 12.90 -9.72 0.13
N ALA A 237 11.87 -10.05 -0.63
CA ALA A 237 10.61 -10.50 -0.06
C ALA A 237 10.77 -11.81 0.72
N GLN A 238 11.56 -12.77 0.22
CA GLN A 238 11.82 -14.03 0.92
C GLN A 238 12.47 -13.82 2.29
N GLU A 239 13.51 -12.97 2.39
CA GLU A 239 14.14 -12.67 3.68
C GLU A 239 13.16 -12.02 4.67
N LEU A 240 12.28 -11.12 4.21
CA LEU A 240 11.26 -10.50 5.06
C LEU A 240 10.19 -11.49 5.53
N VAL A 241 9.79 -12.41 4.66
CA VAL A 241 8.85 -13.50 4.97
C VAL A 241 9.46 -14.47 5.99
N GLU A 242 10.74 -14.81 5.87
CA GLU A 242 11.43 -15.68 6.83
C GLU A 242 11.51 -15.08 8.25
N ILE A 243 11.74 -13.76 8.34
CA ILE A 243 11.85 -13.07 9.64
C ILE A 243 10.49 -12.91 10.31
N ALA A 244 9.45 -12.56 9.56
CA ALA A 244 8.16 -12.20 10.13
C ALA A 244 6.97 -12.78 9.34
N PRO A 245 6.85 -14.11 9.21
CA PRO A 245 5.82 -14.74 8.37
C PRO A 245 4.40 -14.36 8.77
N ASP A 246 4.18 -14.02 10.03
CA ASP A 246 2.88 -13.58 10.57
C ASP A 246 2.61 -12.08 10.39
N ARG A 247 3.56 -11.30 9.90
CA ARG A 247 3.47 -9.84 9.79
C ARG A 247 3.86 -9.32 8.41
N VAL A 248 3.71 -10.16 7.40
CA VAL A 248 3.90 -9.82 6.00
C VAL A 248 2.54 -9.74 5.31
N LEU A 249 2.38 -8.75 4.45
CA LEU A 249 1.19 -8.48 3.65
C LEU A 249 1.58 -8.42 2.17
N TRP A 250 0.65 -8.80 1.30
CA TRP A 250 0.80 -8.65 -0.15
C TRP A 250 -0.28 -7.71 -0.70
N GLY A 251 -0.04 -7.09 -1.84
CA GLY A 251 -1.00 -6.27 -2.56
C GLY A 251 -0.55 -6.01 -3.98
N THR A 252 -1.45 -5.50 -4.81
CA THR A 252 -1.16 -5.16 -6.21
C THR A 252 -0.40 -3.83 -6.33
N ASP A 253 -0.72 -2.86 -5.50
CA ASP A 253 -0.40 -1.43 -5.67
C ASP A 253 -1.12 -0.82 -6.89
N TRP A 254 -2.20 -1.48 -7.38
CA TRP A 254 -3.02 -0.95 -8.47
C TRP A 254 -3.58 0.44 -8.13
N PRO A 255 -3.61 1.39 -9.05
CA PRO A 255 -3.22 1.37 -10.45
C PRO A 255 -1.77 1.82 -10.72
N HIS A 256 -0.84 1.52 -9.83
CA HIS A 256 0.62 1.72 -9.95
C HIS A 256 1.03 3.19 -10.19
N PRO A 257 0.65 4.12 -9.30
CA PRO A 257 0.93 5.55 -9.50
C PRO A 257 2.43 5.82 -9.62
N ASN A 258 2.75 6.78 -10.49
CA ASN A 258 4.13 7.27 -10.67
C ASN A 258 5.15 6.23 -11.18
N ILE A 259 4.71 5.11 -11.75
CA ILE A 259 5.61 4.21 -12.49
C ILE A 259 6.18 4.95 -13.70
N LYS A 260 7.50 4.80 -13.95
CA LYS A 260 8.23 5.59 -14.95
C LYS A 260 8.75 4.78 -16.13
N ARG A 261 8.85 3.46 -16.02
CA ARG A 261 9.51 2.63 -17.04
C ARG A 261 8.60 1.53 -17.58
N HIS A 262 8.20 0.62 -16.73
CA HIS A 262 7.45 -0.58 -17.10
C HIS A 262 6.21 -0.63 -16.23
N MET A 263 5.04 -0.39 -16.82
CA MET A 263 3.77 -0.63 -16.12
C MET A 263 3.67 -2.13 -15.87
N PRO A 264 3.56 -2.56 -14.61
CA PRO A 264 3.41 -3.98 -14.31
C PRO A 264 2.04 -4.48 -14.79
N ASN A 265 1.95 -5.79 -15.05
CA ASN A 265 0.69 -6.48 -15.24
C ASN A 265 0.32 -7.19 -13.93
N ASP A 266 -0.86 -6.94 -13.41
CA ASP A 266 -1.27 -7.43 -12.09
C ASP A 266 -1.37 -8.96 -12.03
N GLY A 267 -1.67 -9.63 -13.15
CA GLY A 267 -1.61 -11.08 -13.24
C GLY A 267 -0.18 -11.61 -13.04
N ASP A 268 0.82 -10.93 -13.61
CA ASP A 268 2.23 -11.28 -13.40
C ASP A 268 2.69 -11.03 -11.97
N LEU A 269 2.21 -9.95 -11.34
CA LEU A 269 2.52 -9.66 -9.93
C LEU A 269 1.93 -10.73 -8.99
N LEU A 270 0.73 -11.21 -9.27
CA LEU A 270 0.13 -12.29 -8.48
C LEU A 270 0.87 -13.62 -8.71
N ASP A 271 1.37 -13.88 -9.92
CA ASP A 271 2.16 -15.06 -10.25
C ASP A 271 3.55 -15.09 -9.56
N LEU A 272 4.01 -13.96 -8.99
CA LEU A 272 5.20 -13.95 -8.14
C LEU A 272 4.95 -14.56 -6.76
N VAL A 273 3.71 -14.60 -6.25
CA VAL A 273 3.40 -15.05 -4.88
C VAL A 273 4.00 -16.42 -4.55
N PRO A 274 3.94 -17.45 -5.42
CA PRO A 274 4.59 -18.74 -5.13
C PRO A 274 6.12 -18.68 -4.99
N LEU A 275 6.75 -17.65 -5.56
CA LEU A 275 8.19 -17.42 -5.40
C LEU A 275 8.50 -16.69 -4.09
N LEU A 276 7.61 -15.79 -3.65
CA LEU A 276 7.75 -15.02 -2.42
C LEU A 276 7.44 -15.89 -1.19
N ALA A 277 6.45 -16.78 -1.32
CA ALA A 277 5.95 -17.68 -0.27
C ALA A 277 5.88 -19.11 -0.84
N ARG A 278 6.83 -19.96 -0.44
CA ARG A 278 7.14 -21.24 -1.13
C ARG A 278 6.11 -22.36 -0.93
N ASP A 279 5.24 -22.26 0.05
CA ASP A 279 4.22 -23.27 0.32
C ASP A 279 2.83 -22.65 0.51
N ALA A 280 1.80 -23.48 0.31
CA ALA A 280 0.40 -23.03 0.35
C ALA A 280 -0.04 -22.48 1.72
N ALA A 281 0.53 -22.97 2.82
CA ALA A 281 0.20 -22.47 4.15
C ALA A 281 0.73 -21.04 4.34
N LEU A 282 1.95 -20.77 3.89
CA LEU A 282 2.56 -19.45 3.92
C LEU A 282 1.85 -18.48 2.98
N GLN A 283 1.46 -18.92 1.77
CA GLN A 283 0.66 -18.13 0.83
C GLN A 283 -0.70 -17.74 1.45
N LYS A 284 -1.40 -18.71 2.06
CA LYS A 284 -2.65 -18.43 2.78
C LYS A 284 -2.42 -17.45 3.94
N LYS A 285 -1.36 -17.64 4.70
CA LYS A 285 -1.01 -16.72 5.80
C LYS A 285 -0.85 -15.29 5.32
N ILE A 286 -0.08 -15.05 4.27
CA ILE A 286 0.22 -13.71 3.74
C ILE A 286 -1.01 -13.09 3.07
N LEU A 287 -1.78 -13.87 2.31
CA LEU A 287 -2.91 -13.37 1.55
C LEU A 287 -4.23 -13.32 2.34
N VAL A 288 -4.38 -14.13 3.39
CA VAL A 288 -5.68 -14.29 4.08
C VAL A 288 -5.55 -13.99 5.57
N ASP A 289 -4.71 -14.74 6.30
CA ASP A 289 -4.74 -14.74 7.75
C ASP A 289 -4.14 -13.45 8.34
N ASN A 290 -3.02 -12.99 7.82
CA ASN A 290 -2.37 -11.75 8.25
C ASN A 290 -3.26 -10.52 7.98
N PRO A 291 -3.80 -10.31 6.77
CA PRO A 291 -4.75 -9.22 6.53
C PRO A 291 -5.98 -9.32 7.40
N ALA A 292 -6.56 -10.52 7.60
CA ALA A 292 -7.73 -10.68 8.44
C ALA A 292 -7.47 -10.23 9.87
N ARG A 293 -6.34 -10.61 10.44
CA ARG A 293 -5.94 -10.22 11.79
C ARG A 293 -5.68 -8.72 11.94
N LEU A 294 -4.95 -8.13 10.98
CA LEU A 294 -4.55 -6.72 11.08
C LEU A 294 -5.72 -5.76 10.81
N TYR A 295 -6.54 -6.05 9.81
CA TYR A 295 -7.61 -5.15 9.37
C TYR A 295 -9.00 -5.53 9.91
N GLY A 296 -9.10 -6.60 10.71
CA GLY A 296 -10.36 -7.02 11.33
C GLY A 296 -11.36 -7.60 10.33
N PHE A 297 -10.91 -8.36 9.34
CA PHE A 297 -11.81 -9.14 8.50
C PHE A 297 -12.29 -10.41 9.23
N THR A 298 -13.51 -10.84 8.93
CA THR A 298 -14.00 -12.13 9.42
C THR A 298 -13.12 -13.26 8.91
N PRO A 299 -12.65 -14.18 9.79
CA PRO A 299 -11.88 -15.32 9.33
C PRO A 299 -12.64 -16.14 8.28
N VAL A 300 -11.92 -16.70 7.31
CA VAL A 300 -12.48 -17.62 6.32
C VAL A 300 -12.36 -19.04 6.86
N GLU A 301 -13.48 -19.77 6.91
CA GLU A 301 -13.53 -21.18 7.28
C GLU A 301 -12.92 -22.10 6.21
#